data_76103bc7914d911b4b02f38136428b90
#
_entry.id   76103bc7914d911b4b02f38136428b90
#
_cell.length_a   1.000
_cell.length_b   1.000
_cell.length_c   1.000
_cell.angle_alpha   90.00
_cell.angle_beta   90.00
_cell.angle_gamma   90.00
#
_symmetry.space_group_name_H-M   'P 1'
#
loop_
_entity.id
_entity.type
_entity.pdbx_description
1 polymer ?
#
loop_
_entity_poly.entity_id
_entity_poly.type
_entity_poly.pdbx_seq_one_letter_code
_entity_poly.pdbx_strand_id
1 'polypeptide(L)'
;MPIPENNTAWPPKQIRPMLDKWEEWSSWYTNDLDRLAEVYSNEHRNAPPTAANQGIIRTAAKAARRFFWGEKRTDLTRPPERKLHVPVAADLCQASSDLLFSEPPEVSLDIEDEQKESLQTTSDRLAELTGPDFHKALAQGAEVAAALGGCYLRVTWDSEILDRPFLTVVDYDNAVPEFRWGRLTAVTFWQVVRVEGQQYWRHLERHTTDEQGIGIIEHGLFQGTEWNLGHAVPLTEADETAELADLVDANSSISTGSEGLDVFHWENLTPQRTWRGHALGRNLGRSDLDGLEPLLDALDEAYTSLMRDVRLGKAMLVVPESMLTNNAPGRGATFDHSEIYSPVNVAPGTVADNRMNVEQVQFSIRIEEHEQTIAALWQAIIRSAGYSAQTFGDADGNTGGAQTATEVAARERRSGLTQSRKARTVLPVLEQVVRKLLDMDAVIFSSGVDTTVPLTVSLQDGVKEDIQTLANTAQM
;
A
#
# COMPACT_ATOMS: atom_id res chain seq x y z
N MET A 1 -2.77 21.50 -18.80
CA MET A 1 -1.51 22.32 -18.80
C MET A 1 -0.54 21.67 -19.75
N PRO A 2 0.20 22.34 -20.60
CA PRO A 2 1.32 21.73 -21.34
C PRO A 2 2.35 21.17 -20.33
N ILE A 3 3.35 20.42 -20.83
CA ILE A 3 4.52 20.07 -20.01
C ILE A 3 5.00 21.30 -19.25
N PRO A 4 5.34 21.22 -17.95
CA PRO A 4 5.69 22.37 -17.13
C PRO A 4 6.87 23.17 -17.69
N GLU A 5 6.82 24.49 -17.50
CA GLU A 5 7.93 25.38 -17.90
C GLU A 5 9.15 25.17 -16.97
N ASN A 6 10.31 25.64 -17.46
CA ASN A 6 11.56 25.66 -16.70
C ASN A 6 11.36 26.33 -15.31
N ASN A 7 12.07 25.86 -14.32
CA ASN A 7 12.04 26.36 -12.95
C ASN A 7 10.68 26.26 -12.24
N THR A 8 9.78 25.41 -12.74
CA THR A 8 8.51 25.13 -12.06
C THR A 8 8.76 24.32 -10.80
N ALA A 9 8.07 24.69 -9.70
CA ALA A 9 8.10 23.92 -8.47
C ALA A 9 7.46 22.54 -8.70
N TRP A 10 8.15 21.46 -8.33
CA TRP A 10 7.70 20.10 -8.55
C TRP A 10 7.95 19.23 -7.32
N PRO A 11 7.02 18.37 -6.91
CA PRO A 11 5.63 18.28 -7.42
C PRO A 11 4.82 19.55 -7.16
N PRO A 12 3.73 19.80 -7.94
CA PRO A 12 2.89 20.98 -7.77
C PRO A 12 2.36 21.12 -6.35
N LYS A 13 2.26 22.35 -5.83
CA LYS A 13 1.80 22.61 -4.45
C LYS A 13 0.44 21.99 -4.13
N GLN A 14 -0.41 21.86 -5.14
CA GLN A 14 -1.76 21.33 -4.99
C GLN A 14 -1.78 19.84 -4.63
N ILE A 15 -0.76 19.06 -5.04
CA ILE A 15 -0.71 17.62 -4.78
C ILE A 15 0.04 17.27 -3.48
N ARG A 16 0.82 18.18 -2.93
CA ARG A 16 1.66 17.93 -1.74
C ARG A 16 0.90 17.35 -0.54
N PRO A 17 -0.31 17.85 -0.18
CA PRO A 17 -1.06 17.25 0.93
C PRO A 17 -1.47 15.80 0.71
N MET A 18 -1.58 15.37 -0.58
CA MET A 18 -1.82 13.99 -0.94
C MET A 18 -0.54 13.17 -0.88
N LEU A 19 0.58 13.72 -1.37
CA LEU A 19 1.90 13.05 -1.30
C LEU A 19 2.30 12.71 0.13
N ASP A 20 2.15 13.65 1.07
CA ASP A 20 2.46 13.42 2.49
C ASP A 20 1.66 12.23 3.05
N LYS A 21 0.40 12.08 2.62
CA LYS A 21 -0.48 11.00 3.07
C LYS A 21 -0.21 9.68 2.35
N TRP A 22 0.11 9.73 1.06
CA TRP A 22 0.53 8.55 0.30
C TRP A 22 1.87 8.00 0.81
N GLU A 23 2.80 8.87 1.20
CA GLU A 23 4.06 8.44 1.84
C GLU A 23 3.80 7.70 3.17
N GLU A 24 2.87 8.20 3.99
CA GLU A 24 2.43 7.54 5.21
C GLU A 24 1.83 6.15 4.90
N TRP A 25 0.85 6.07 3.99
CA TRP A 25 0.21 4.80 3.63
C TRP A 25 1.19 3.83 2.96
N SER A 26 2.07 4.33 2.10
CA SER A 26 3.14 3.53 1.48
C SER A 26 4.08 2.95 2.54
N SER A 27 4.41 3.71 3.58
CA SER A 27 5.27 3.25 4.68
C SER A 27 4.62 2.10 5.47
N TRP A 28 3.30 2.16 5.69
CA TRP A 28 2.53 1.07 6.30
C TRP A 28 2.43 -0.16 5.38
N TYR A 29 2.19 0.07 4.10
CA TYR A 29 2.04 -0.99 3.10
C TYR A 29 3.34 -1.72 2.82
N THR A 30 4.45 -1.01 2.70
CA THR A 30 5.77 -1.60 2.43
C THR A 30 6.47 -2.16 3.68
N ASN A 31 5.87 -1.99 4.87
CA ASN A 31 6.45 -2.37 6.16
C ASN A 31 7.82 -1.73 6.41
N ASP A 32 8.04 -0.51 5.95
CA ASP A 32 9.28 0.22 6.09
C ASP A 32 9.37 0.91 7.47
N LEU A 33 10.02 0.24 8.42
CA LEU A 33 10.14 0.70 9.80
C LEU A 33 10.88 2.04 9.95
N ASP A 34 11.84 2.32 9.06
CA ASP A 34 12.63 3.54 9.14
C ASP A 34 11.78 4.73 8.66
N ARG A 35 11.03 4.56 7.58
CA ARG A 35 10.04 5.56 7.10
C ARG A 35 8.90 5.76 8.08
N LEU A 36 8.33 4.70 8.65
CA LEU A 36 7.31 4.82 9.69
C LEU A 36 7.80 5.61 10.90
N ALA A 37 9.05 5.42 11.32
CA ALA A 37 9.64 6.20 12.39
C ALA A 37 9.76 7.70 12.03
N GLU A 38 10.02 8.04 10.78
CA GLU A 38 10.05 9.42 10.28
C GLU A 38 8.65 10.03 10.22
N VAL A 39 7.67 9.31 9.70
CA VAL A 39 6.25 9.73 9.65
C VAL A 39 5.76 10.11 11.05
N TYR A 40 5.95 9.23 12.04
CA TYR A 40 5.59 9.55 13.44
C TYR A 40 6.34 10.74 14.01
N SER A 41 7.61 10.94 13.64
CA SER A 41 8.39 12.09 14.09
C SER A 41 7.86 13.40 13.51
N ASN A 42 7.34 13.39 12.28
CA ASN A 42 6.81 14.56 11.57
C ASN A 42 5.40 14.95 12.04
N GLU A 43 4.53 14.01 12.35
CA GLU A 43 3.20 14.30 12.92
C GLU A 43 3.30 15.08 14.22
N HIS A 44 4.31 14.80 15.04
CA HIS A 44 4.58 15.53 16.27
C HIS A 44 5.15 16.95 16.04
N ARG A 45 5.67 17.24 14.85
CA ARG A 45 6.15 18.59 14.47
C ARG A 45 5.02 19.47 13.96
N ASN A 46 4.02 18.89 13.31
CA ASN A 46 2.94 19.63 12.63
C ASN A 46 1.69 19.87 13.50
N ALA A 47 1.69 19.47 14.77
CA ALA A 47 0.64 19.87 15.71
C ALA A 47 0.61 21.42 15.79
N PRO A 48 -0.54 22.08 15.50
CA PRO A 48 -0.60 23.54 15.47
C PRO A 48 -0.13 24.11 16.80
N PRO A 49 0.69 25.17 16.81
CA PRO A 49 1.15 25.80 18.03
C PRO A 49 -0.02 26.50 18.71
N THR A 50 -0.64 25.87 19.68
CA THR A 50 -1.52 26.57 20.61
C THR A 50 -0.65 27.45 21.51
N ALA A 51 -0.73 28.76 21.28
CA ALA A 51 0.24 29.77 21.69
C ALA A 51 0.37 30.06 23.20
N ALA A 52 -0.30 29.36 24.10
CA ALA A 52 -0.35 29.75 25.51
C ALA A 52 0.32 28.80 26.54
N ASN A 53 0.65 27.54 26.19
CA ASN A 53 1.15 26.57 27.19
C ASN A 53 2.29 25.64 26.69
N GLN A 54 3.14 26.13 25.80
CA GLN A 54 4.17 25.30 25.13
C GLN A 54 5.27 24.77 26.06
N GLY A 55 5.52 25.38 27.22
CA GLY A 55 6.54 24.92 28.15
C GLY A 55 6.16 23.70 28.96
N ILE A 56 4.96 23.67 29.52
CA ILE A 56 4.52 22.63 30.47
C ILE A 56 4.01 21.37 29.71
N ILE A 57 3.28 21.55 28.62
CA ILE A 57 2.72 20.42 27.82
C ILE A 57 3.85 19.68 27.08
N ARG A 58 4.84 20.38 26.52
CA ARG A 58 6.03 19.75 25.93
C ARG A 58 6.84 18.96 26.94
N THR A 59 6.94 19.46 28.18
CA THR A 59 7.65 18.76 29.25
C THR A 59 6.87 17.56 29.75
N ALA A 60 5.54 17.67 29.88
CA ALA A 60 4.66 16.55 30.24
C ALA A 60 4.55 15.51 29.13
N ALA A 61 4.44 15.90 27.85
CA ALA A 61 4.47 15.00 26.71
C ALA A 61 5.83 14.32 26.54
N LYS A 62 6.96 15.05 26.75
CA LYS A 62 8.29 14.45 26.83
C LYS A 62 8.45 13.51 28.03
N ALA A 63 7.84 13.83 29.18
CA ALA A 63 7.89 12.97 30.36
C ALA A 63 7.02 11.72 30.19
N ALA A 64 5.82 11.85 29.61
CA ALA A 64 4.99 10.70 29.25
C ALA A 64 5.66 9.84 28.16
N ARG A 65 6.24 10.47 27.14
CA ARG A 65 7.01 9.78 26.10
C ARG A 65 8.27 9.09 26.68
N ARG A 66 8.95 9.71 27.65
CA ARG A 66 10.05 9.07 28.40
C ARG A 66 9.58 7.87 29.21
N PHE A 67 8.39 7.95 29.77
CA PHE A 67 7.81 6.87 30.60
C PHE A 67 7.32 5.69 29.74
N PHE A 68 6.70 5.95 28.59
CA PHE A 68 6.15 4.90 27.73
C PHE A 68 7.12 4.38 26.67
N TRP A 69 8.04 5.19 26.15
CA TRP A 69 8.94 4.82 25.04
C TRP A 69 10.40 4.56 25.46
N GLY A 70 10.73 4.63 26.76
CA GLY A 70 12.10 4.51 27.23
C GLY A 70 12.95 5.70 26.78
N GLU A 71 13.80 6.25 27.65
CA GLU A 71 14.81 7.23 27.25
C GLU A 71 15.69 6.64 26.15
N LYS A 72 16.13 7.48 25.18
CA LYS A 72 17.39 7.24 24.49
C LYS A 72 18.47 7.21 25.55
N ARG A 73 18.69 6.05 26.15
CA ARG A 73 19.82 5.85 27.01
C ARG A 73 21.07 5.91 26.13
N THR A 74 21.95 6.80 26.43
CA THR A 74 23.34 6.85 25.95
C THR A 74 24.17 5.64 26.43
N ASP A 75 23.54 4.58 26.93
CA ASP A 75 24.16 3.32 27.25
C ASP A 75 24.35 2.50 25.96
N LEU A 76 25.55 2.57 25.43
CA LEU A 76 26.04 1.85 24.25
C LEU A 76 25.95 0.30 24.36
N THR A 77 25.36 -0.23 25.42
CA THR A 77 25.32 -1.67 25.72
C THR A 77 23.97 -2.34 25.51
N ARG A 78 22.87 -1.59 25.24
CA ARG A 78 21.58 -2.16 24.85
C ARG A 78 21.20 -1.68 23.46
N PRO A 79 20.87 -2.59 22.53
CA PRO A 79 20.30 -2.19 21.25
C PRO A 79 19.00 -1.40 21.52
N PRO A 80 18.70 -0.37 20.71
CA PRO A 80 17.44 0.37 20.85
C PRO A 80 16.27 -0.64 20.77
N GLU A 81 15.35 -0.56 21.72
CA GLU A 81 14.11 -1.37 21.66
C GLU A 81 13.37 -0.92 20.39
N ARG A 82 13.47 -1.70 19.32
CA ARG A 82 12.69 -1.50 18.11
C ARG A 82 11.24 -1.86 18.43
N LYS A 83 10.32 -1.00 18.05
CA LYS A 83 8.89 -1.30 18.06
C LYS A 83 8.66 -2.51 17.19
N LEU A 84 7.90 -3.48 17.67
CA LEU A 84 7.50 -4.62 16.87
C LEU A 84 6.40 -4.14 15.91
N HIS A 85 6.62 -4.34 14.64
CA HIS A 85 5.64 -4.03 13.60
C HIS A 85 4.96 -5.30 13.10
N VAL A 86 3.65 -5.21 12.90
CA VAL A 86 2.82 -6.29 12.35
C VAL A 86 2.30 -5.86 10.98
N PRO A 87 2.54 -6.62 9.90
CA PRO A 87 2.29 -6.21 8.52
C PRO A 87 0.79 -6.21 8.12
N VAL A 88 -0.10 -5.82 9.00
CA VAL A 88 -1.57 -5.86 8.80
C VAL A 88 -2.01 -4.99 7.64
N ALA A 89 -1.35 -3.87 7.40
CA ALA A 89 -1.67 -2.99 6.28
C ALA A 89 -1.44 -3.67 4.93
N ALA A 90 -0.32 -4.38 4.78
CA ALA A 90 -0.02 -5.17 3.59
C ALA A 90 -1.04 -6.30 3.41
N ASP A 91 -1.36 -7.03 4.48
CA ASP A 91 -2.35 -8.12 4.46
C ASP A 91 -3.74 -7.64 4.02
N LEU A 92 -4.15 -6.43 4.47
CA LEU A 92 -5.41 -5.81 4.05
C LEU A 92 -5.42 -5.47 2.56
N CYS A 93 -4.31 -4.92 2.03
CA CYS A 93 -4.18 -4.56 0.62
C CYS A 93 -4.15 -5.81 -0.27
N GLN A 94 -3.43 -6.84 0.14
CA GLN A 94 -3.41 -8.13 -0.55
C GLN A 94 -4.80 -8.78 -0.57
N ALA A 95 -5.49 -8.87 0.58
CA ALA A 95 -6.83 -9.40 0.65
C ALA A 95 -7.82 -8.64 -0.26
N SER A 96 -7.62 -7.33 -0.41
CA SER A 96 -8.39 -6.50 -1.35
C SER A 96 -8.19 -6.92 -2.80
N SER A 97 -6.94 -7.16 -3.19
CA SER A 97 -6.58 -7.63 -4.52
C SER A 97 -7.16 -9.03 -4.79
N ASP A 98 -7.00 -9.94 -3.84
CA ASP A 98 -7.49 -11.31 -3.94
C ASP A 98 -9.01 -11.38 -4.08
N LEU A 99 -9.76 -10.52 -3.36
CA LEU A 99 -11.22 -10.43 -3.49
C LEU A 99 -11.70 -9.97 -4.87
N LEU A 100 -10.88 -9.19 -5.60
CA LEU A 100 -11.24 -8.69 -6.92
C LEU A 100 -10.72 -9.58 -8.06
N PHE A 101 -9.49 -10.07 -7.92
CA PHE A 101 -8.73 -10.69 -9.00
C PHE A 101 -8.04 -12.00 -8.59
N SER A 102 -8.63 -12.77 -7.66
CA SER A 102 -8.21 -14.16 -7.45
C SER A 102 -8.38 -15.00 -8.71
N GLU A 103 -9.38 -14.67 -9.52
CA GLU A 103 -9.60 -15.24 -10.86
C GLU A 103 -9.50 -14.11 -11.91
N PRO A 104 -9.05 -14.41 -13.16
CA PRO A 104 -9.04 -13.44 -14.24
C PRO A 104 -10.44 -12.89 -14.51
N PRO A 105 -10.59 -11.59 -14.84
CA PRO A 105 -11.88 -11.07 -15.31
C PRO A 105 -12.28 -11.78 -16.61
N GLU A 106 -13.54 -12.09 -16.74
CA GLU A 106 -14.10 -12.61 -17.99
C GLU A 106 -14.38 -11.43 -18.91
N VAL A 107 -13.72 -11.45 -20.08
CA VAL A 107 -13.90 -10.44 -21.12
C VAL A 107 -14.50 -11.13 -22.33
N SER A 108 -15.66 -10.69 -22.79
CA SER A 108 -16.37 -11.27 -23.91
C SER A 108 -16.89 -10.22 -24.87
N LEU A 109 -16.95 -10.58 -26.15
CA LEU A 109 -17.66 -9.79 -27.17
C LEU A 109 -19.15 -10.10 -27.05
N ASP A 110 -19.99 -9.06 -27.09
CA ASP A 110 -21.43 -9.20 -27.09
C ASP A 110 -21.91 -9.39 -28.55
N ILE A 111 -21.83 -10.64 -29.02
CA ILE A 111 -22.09 -11.01 -30.42
C ILE A 111 -23.09 -12.15 -30.49
N GLU A 112 -23.94 -12.13 -31.54
CA GLU A 112 -24.85 -13.22 -31.87
C GLU A 112 -24.09 -14.40 -32.49
N ASP A 113 -24.63 -15.61 -32.35
CA ASP A 113 -23.98 -16.83 -32.87
C ASP A 113 -23.67 -16.77 -34.39
N GLU A 114 -24.46 -16.05 -35.16
CA GLU A 114 -24.26 -15.84 -36.58
C GLU A 114 -23.02 -14.98 -36.94
N GLN A 115 -22.57 -14.16 -36.02
CA GLN A 115 -21.41 -13.25 -36.19
C GLN A 115 -20.09 -13.86 -35.71
N LYS A 116 -20.13 -14.97 -34.99
CA LYS A 116 -18.91 -15.59 -34.35
C LYS A 116 -17.84 -15.92 -35.39
N GLU A 117 -18.19 -16.44 -36.54
CA GLU A 117 -17.22 -16.83 -37.58
C GLU A 117 -16.54 -15.59 -38.19
N SER A 118 -17.28 -14.49 -38.42
CA SER A 118 -16.73 -13.24 -38.97
C SER A 118 -15.87 -12.45 -37.98
N LEU A 119 -16.09 -12.62 -36.69
CA LEU A 119 -15.37 -11.91 -35.61
C LEU A 119 -14.34 -12.79 -34.88
N GLN A 120 -14.02 -13.97 -35.45
CA GLN A 120 -13.07 -14.90 -34.84
C GLN A 120 -11.69 -14.23 -34.61
N THR A 121 -11.21 -13.46 -35.59
CA THR A 121 -9.93 -12.73 -35.48
C THR A 121 -9.96 -11.74 -34.30
N THR A 122 -11.06 -10.99 -34.13
CA THR A 122 -11.24 -10.06 -33.02
C THR A 122 -11.29 -10.78 -31.67
N SER A 123 -11.99 -11.92 -31.62
CA SER A 123 -12.09 -12.75 -30.43
C SER A 123 -10.71 -13.34 -29.99
N ASP A 124 -9.99 -13.90 -30.97
CA ASP A 124 -8.66 -14.47 -30.71
C ASP A 124 -7.68 -13.39 -30.23
N ARG A 125 -7.71 -12.23 -30.88
CA ARG A 125 -6.84 -11.10 -30.49
C ARG A 125 -7.21 -10.52 -29.13
N LEU A 126 -8.51 -10.43 -28.82
CA LEU A 126 -8.99 -10.04 -27.49
C LEU A 126 -8.46 -10.98 -26.39
N ALA A 127 -8.49 -12.28 -26.63
CA ALA A 127 -7.95 -13.28 -25.69
C ALA A 127 -6.44 -13.12 -25.47
N GLU A 128 -5.68 -12.74 -26.52
CA GLU A 128 -4.24 -12.43 -26.37
C GLU A 128 -4.00 -11.15 -25.58
N LEU A 129 -4.78 -10.09 -25.83
CA LEU A 129 -4.65 -8.79 -25.16
C LEU A 129 -5.03 -8.85 -23.67
N THR A 130 -5.97 -9.74 -23.34
CA THR A 130 -6.46 -9.94 -21.96
C THR A 130 -5.87 -11.18 -21.28
N GLY A 131 -4.71 -11.64 -21.75
CA GLY A 131 -4.00 -12.80 -21.25
C GLY A 131 -3.37 -12.61 -19.86
N PRO A 132 -2.44 -13.51 -19.46
CA PRO A 132 -1.87 -13.52 -18.10
C PRO A 132 -1.21 -12.21 -17.67
N ASP A 133 -0.55 -11.50 -18.59
CA ASP A 133 0.11 -10.22 -18.28
C ASP A 133 -0.91 -9.13 -17.91
N PHE A 134 -2.06 -9.10 -18.60
CA PHE A 134 -3.17 -8.22 -18.27
C PHE A 134 -3.71 -8.51 -16.86
N HIS A 135 -3.98 -9.79 -16.56
CA HIS A 135 -4.44 -10.19 -15.23
C HIS A 135 -3.42 -9.85 -14.13
N LYS A 136 -2.12 -10.10 -14.38
CA LYS A 136 -1.05 -9.71 -13.46
C LYS A 136 -1.04 -8.20 -13.18
N ALA A 137 -1.18 -7.38 -14.21
CA ALA A 137 -1.24 -5.93 -14.05
C ALA A 137 -2.47 -5.49 -13.24
N LEU A 138 -3.62 -6.13 -13.45
CA LEU A 138 -4.83 -5.83 -12.67
C LEU A 138 -4.71 -6.20 -11.20
N ALA A 139 -4.16 -7.37 -10.88
CA ALA A 139 -3.93 -7.79 -9.50
C ALA A 139 -2.94 -6.83 -8.80
N GLN A 140 -1.85 -6.46 -9.47
CA GLN A 140 -0.91 -5.44 -8.96
C GLN A 140 -1.61 -4.09 -8.75
N GLY A 141 -2.41 -3.64 -9.74
CA GLY A 141 -3.15 -2.38 -9.65
C GLY A 141 -4.17 -2.38 -8.49
N ALA A 142 -4.82 -3.52 -8.22
CA ALA A 142 -5.78 -3.65 -7.13
C ALA A 142 -5.11 -3.51 -5.75
N GLU A 143 -3.95 -4.12 -5.58
CA GLU A 143 -3.20 -4.05 -4.33
C GLU A 143 -2.69 -2.62 -4.07
N VAL A 144 -2.08 -1.98 -5.07
CA VAL A 144 -1.66 -0.57 -5.01
C VAL A 144 -2.84 0.37 -4.79
N ALA A 145 -3.96 0.14 -5.50
CA ALA A 145 -5.17 0.94 -5.34
C ALA A 145 -5.74 0.82 -3.92
N ALA A 146 -5.68 -0.35 -3.29
CA ALA A 146 -6.07 -0.53 -1.89
C ALA A 146 -5.16 0.29 -0.95
N ALA A 147 -3.85 0.29 -1.19
CA ALA A 147 -2.87 1.03 -0.39
C ALA A 147 -3.00 2.55 -0.56
N LEU A 148 -2.99 3.06 -1.78
CA LEU A 148 -2.90 4.50 -2.08
C LEU A 148 -4.26 5.16 -2.37
N GLY A 149 -5.32 4.37 -2.49
CA GLY A 149 -6.68 4.83 -2.79
C GLY A 149 -7.05 4.75 -4.26
N GLY A 150 -6.13 4.37 -5.13
CA GLY A 150 -6.32 4.17 -6.56
C GLY A 150 -5.00 4.12 -7.30
N CYS A 151 -5.09 3.92 -8.60
CA CYS A 151 -3.95 3.93 -9.51
C CYS A 151 -4.41 4.39 -10.89
N TYR A 152 -3.47 4.47 -11.82
CA TYR A 152 -3.75 4.70 -13.24
C TYR A 152 -3.41 3.46 -14.03
N LEU A 153 -4.34 3.04 -14.87
CA LEU A 153 -4.15 1.99 -15.86
C LEU A 153 -3.75 2.64 -17.18
N ARG A 154 -2.52 2.42 -17.62
CA ARG A 154 -1.95 2.97 -18.84
C ARG A 154 -1.88 1.88 -19.91
N VAL A 155 -2.53 2.10 -21.03
CA VAL A 155 -2.36 1.30 -22.24
C VAL A 155 -1.18 1.86 -23.01
N THR A 156 -0.18 1.04 -23.25
CA THR A 156 1.05 1.42 -23.94
C THR A 156 1.46 0.35 -24.95
N TRP A 157 2.46 0.64 -25.74
CA TRP A 157 3.04 -0.30 -26.70
C TRP A 157 4.54 -0.09 -26.79
N ASP A 158 5.22 -1.17 -27.11
CA ASP A 158 6.62 -1.19 -27.48
C ASP A 158 6.82 -2.37 -28.42
N SER A 159 7.04 -2.09 -29.71
CA SER A 159 7.16 -3.11 -30.75
C SER A 159 8.46 -3.93 -30.68
N GLU A 160 9.42 -3.49 -29.88
CA GLU A 160 10.64 -4.27 -29.61
C GLU A 160 10.42 -5.34 -28.53
N ILE A 161 9.43 -5.10 -27.63
CA ILE A 161 9.10 -6.00 -26.53
C ILE A 161 7.96 -6.94 -26.92
N LEU A 162 6.86 -6.40 -27.46
CA LEU A 162 5.65 -7.14 -27.80
C LEU A 162 5.05 -6.67 -29.14
N ASP A 163 4.42 -7.59 -29.86
CA ASP A 163 3.68 -7.35 -31.12
C ASP A 163 2.23 -6.90 -30.88
N ARG A 164 1.95 -6.35 -29.72
CA ARG A 164 0.63 -5.88 -29.28
C ARG A 164 0.74 -4.79 -28.21
N PRO A 165 -0.29 -3.95 -28.04
CA PRO A 165 -0.38 -3.07 -26.90
C PRO A 165 -0.58 -3.88 -25.60
N PHE A 166 -0.15 -3.32 -24.49
CA PHE A 166 -0.26 -3.95 -23.18
C PHE A 166 -0.59 -2.96 -22.07
N LEU A 167 -1.03 -3.49 -20.94
CA LEU A 167 -1.43 -2.71 -19.77
C LEU A 167 -0.27 -2.53 -18.79
N THR A 168 -0.09 -1.32 -18.28
CA THR A 168 0.81 -1.01 -17.18
C THR A 168 0.06 -0.26 -16.08
N VAL A 169 0.55 -0.36 -14.85
CA VAL A 169 0.01 0.34 -13.68
C VAL A 169 0.94 1.46 -13.28
N VAL A 170 0.37 2.64 -13.01
CA VAL A 170 1.11 3.78 -12.47
C VAL A 170 0.46 4.21 -11.16
N ASP A 171 1.28 4.35 -10.13
CA ASP A 171 0.87 4.66 -8.78
C ASP A 171 0.42 6.13 -8.65
N TYR A 172 -0.47 6.41 -7.70
CA TYR A 172 -0.98 7.77 -7.49
C TYR A 172 0.09 8.78 -7.12
N ASP A 173 1.11 8.38 -6.37
CA ASP A 173 2.20 9.26 -5.91
C ASP A 173 3.17 9.64 -7.03
N ASN A 174 3.13 8.95 -8.18
CA ASN A 174 3.90 9.24 -9.37
C ASN A 174 3.09 9.99 -10.45
N ALA A 175 1.93 10.57 -10.09
CA ALA A 175 1.01 11.17 -11.04
C ALA A 175 0.49 12.55 -10.59
N VAL A 176 0.33 13.44 -11.55
CA VAL A 176 -0.33 14.75 -11.39
C VAL A 176 -1.52 14.80 -12.36
N PRO A 177 -2.74 14.47 -11.90
CA PRO A 177 -3.93 14.44 -12.75
C PRO A 177 -4.55 15.82 -12.92
N GLU A 178 -5.24 16.00 -14.04
CA GLU A 178 -6.10 17.13 -14.33
C GLU A 178 -7.55 16.66 -14.52
N PHE A 179 -8.44 17.16 -13.67
CA PHE A 179 -9.86 16.77 -13.72
C PHE A 179 -10.73 17.94 -14.19
N ARG A 180 -11.71 17.61 -15.02
CA ARG A 180 -12.79 18.51 -15.40
C ARG A 180 -14.14 17.83 -15.16
N TRP A 181 -14.96 18.43 -14.31
CA TRP A 181 -16.24 17.85 -13.90
C TRP A 181 -16.13 16.42 -13.31
N GLY A 182 -15.03 16.13 -12.61
CA GLY A 182 -14.77 14.80 -12.02
C GLY A 182 -14.27 13.74 -13.01
N ARG A 183 -13.98 14.13 -14.27
CA ARG A 183 -13.41 13.22 -15.28
C ARG A 183 -11.96 13.59 -15.55
N LEU A 184 -11.11 12.61 -15.70
CA LEU A 184 -9.72 12.78 -16.09
C LEU A 184 -9.65 13.37 -17.51
N THR A 185 -8.92 14.46 -17.67
CA THR A 185 -8.70 15.12 -18.97
C THR A 185 -7.26 15.10 -19.41
N ALA A 186 -6.34 14.99 -18.48
CA ALA A 186 -4.92 14.79 -18.72
C ALA A 186 -4.28 14.27 -17.43
N VAL A 187 -3.14 13.64 -17.56
CA VAL A 187 -2.31 13.24 -16.41
C VAL A 187 -0.84 13.36 -16.80
N THR A 188 -0.03 13.82 -15.86
CA THR A 188 1.43 13.87 -16.03
C THR A 188 2.04 12.89 -15.04
N PHE A 189 2.63 11.82 -15.54
CA PHE A 189 3.45 10.91 -14.77
C PHE A 189 4.85 11.47 -14.60
N TRP A 190 5.53 11.10 -13.54
CA TRP A 190 6.88 11.55 -13.29
C TRP A 190 7.70 10.51 -12.57
N GLN A 191 8.95 10.41 -12.94
CA GLN A 191 9.91 9.54 -12.24
C GLN A 191 11.27 10.23 -12.15
N VAL A 192 12.00 9.95 -11.09
CA VAL A 192 13.39 10.34 -10.94
C VAL A 192 14.26 9.28 -11.60
N VAL A 193 14.89 9.61 -12.72
CA VAL A 193 15.73 8.66 -13.47
C VAL A 193 17.18 8.68 -12.98
N ARG A 194 17.66 9.85 -12.47
CA ARG A 194 19.03 9.94 -11.96
C ARG A 194 19.12 10.99 -10.86
N VAL A 195 19.98 10.71 -9.84
CA VAL A 195 20.30 11.65 -8.76
C VAL A 195 21.81 11.75 -8.63
N GLU A 196 22.35 12.97 -8.73
CA GLU A 196 23.78 13.24 -8.50
C GLU A 196 23.94 14.43 -7.53
N GLY A 197 24.30 14.11 -6.28
CA GLY A 197 24.38 15.09 -5.21
C GLY A 197 23.02 15.74 -4.91
N GLN A 198 22.84 17.01 -5.27
CA GLN A 198 21.56 17.73 -5.13
C GLN A 198 20.86 17.94 -6.47
N GLN A 199 21.35 17.34 -7.54
CA GLN A 199 20.75 17.39 -8.86
C GLN A 199 19.90 16.17 -9.10
N TYR A 200 18.68 16.38 -9.59
CA TYR A 200 17.69 15.37 -9.90
C TYR A 200 17.31 15.47 -11.36
N TRP A 201 17.43 14.38 -12.10
CA TRP A 201 16.87 14.26 -13.45
C TRP A 201 15.51 13.60 -13.33
N ARG A 202 14.49 14.29 -13.83
CA ARG A 202 13.10 13.82 -13.81
C ARG A 202 12.57 13.71 -15.20
N HIS A 203 12.11 12.52 -15.55
CA HIS A 203 11.32 12.30 -16.74
C HIS A 203 9.86 12.59 -16.42
N LEU A 204 9.22 13.40 -17.26
CA LEU A 204 7.81 13.69 -17.24
C LEU A 204 7.17 13.10 -18.49
N GLU A 205 6.09 12.36 -18.32
CA GLU A 205 5.30 11.76 -19.38
C GLU A 205 3.86 12.25 -19.22
N ARG A 206 3.40 13.07 -20.15
CA ARG A 206 2.08 13.69 -20.06
C ARG A 206 1.14 13.14 -21.12
N HIS A 207 0.05 12.56 -20.68
CA HIS A 207 -1.03 12.03 -21.49
C HIS A 207 -2.15 13.06 -21.61
N THR A 208 -2.51 13.42 -22.84
CA THR A 208 -3.56 14.39 -23.14
C THR A 208 -4.21 14.04 -24.49
N THR A 209 -5.12 14.87 -24.97
CA THR A 209 -5.69 14.75 -26.32
C THR A 209 -5.45 16.03 -27.10
N ASP A 210 -5.30 15.92 -28.42
CA ASP A 210 -5.25 17.06 -29.32
C ASP A 210 -6.63 17.71 -29.55
N GLU A 211 -6.68 18.70 -30.46
CA GLU A 211 -7.92 19.39 -30.82
C GLU A 211 -8.93 18.49 -31.56
N GLN A 212 -8.45 17.40 -32.16
CA GLN A 212 -9.24 16.39 -32.85
C GLN A 212 -9.73 15.29 -31.91
N GLY A 213 -9.24 15.26 -30.67
CA GLY A 213 -9.56 14.23 -29.68
C GLY A 213 -8.66 13.00 -29.73
N ILE A 214 -7.58 13.02 -30.53
CA ILE A 214 -6.60 11.94 -30.60
C ILE A 214 -5.65 12.01 -29.41
N GLY A 215 -5.32 10.87 -28.83
CA GLY A 215 -4.38 10.77 -27.71
C GLY A 215 -2.97 11.20 -28.08
N ILE A 216 -2.36 12.02 -27.24
CA ILE A 216 -0.98 12.48 -27.35
C ILE A 216 -0.23 12.22 -26.06
N ILE A 217 0.98 11.71 -26.17
CA ILE A 217 1.93 11.51 -25.08
C ILE A 217 3.08 12.51 -25.28
N GLU A 218 3.23 13.45 -24.35
CA GLU A 218 4.30 14.45 -24.35
C GLU A 218 5.40 14.02 -23.37
N HIS A 219 6.66 13.99 -23.80
CA HIS A 219 7.81 13.61 -22.98
C HIS A 219 8.71 14.82 -22.70
N GLY A 220 9.25 14.89 -21.48
CA GLY A 220 10.20 15.92 -21.10
C GLY A 220 11.18 15.42 -20.05
N LEU A 221 12.46 15.68 -20.22
CA LEU A 221 13.49 15.43 -19.23
C LEU A 221 13.95 16.76 -18.63
N PHE A 222 13.99 16.82 -17.30
CA PHE A 222 14.34 18.03 -16.55
C PHE A 222 15.46 17.76 -15.57
N GLN A 223 16.42 18.67 -15.52
CA GLN A 223 17.49 18.67 -14.52
C GLN A 223 17.26 19.81 -13.53
N GLY A 224 17.04 19.46 -12.27
CA GLY A 224 16.74 20.44 -11.23
C GLY A 224 17.13 20.00 -9.83
N THR A 225 16.35 20.45 -8.84
CA THR A 225 16.53 20.08 -7.43
C THR A 225 15.37 19.22 -6.94
N GLU A 226 15.42 18.76 -5.71
CA GLU A 226 14.35 17.93 -5.09
C GLU A 226 12.95 18.55 -5.27
N TRP A 227 12.82 19.89 -5.18
CA TRP A 227 11.52 20.60 -5.19
C TRP A 227 11.33 21.53 -6.39
N ASN A 228 12.19 21.45 -7.39
CA ASN A 228 12.11 22.28 -8.57
C ASN A 228 12.59 21.51 -9.80
N LEU A 229 11.87 21.62 -10.91
CA LEU A 229 12.24 20.95 -12.17
C LEU A 229 13.55 21.49 -12.76
N GLY A 230 13.90 22.76 -12.46
CA GLY A 230 15.06 23.39 -13.07
C GLY A 230 14.85 23.67 -14.55
N HIS A 231 15.68 23.12 -15.41
CA HIS A 231 15.60 23.35 -16.85
C HIS A 231 15.43 22.05 -17.63
N ALA A 232 14.74 22.15 -18.75
CA ALA A 232 14.58 21.02 -19.66
C ALA A 232 15.94 20.70 -20.32
N VAL A 233 16.23 19.41 -20.42
CA VAL A 233 17.42 18.86 -21.07
C VAL A 233 16.98 17.87 -22.16
N PRO A 234 17.84 17.58 -23.15
CA PRO A 234 17.52 16.58 -24.16
C PRO A 234 17.23 15.20 -23.56
N LEU A 235 16.28 14.47 -24.13
CA LEU A 235 15.96 13.09 -23.70
C LEU A 235 17.16 12.14 -23.75
N THR A 236 18.14 12.45 -24.60
CA THR A 236 19.40 11.68 -24.74
C THR A 236 20.37 11.85 -23.58
N GLU A 237 20.10 12.72 -22.60
CA GLU A 237 20.95 12.93 -21.43
C GLU A 237 20.81 11.85 -20.35
N ALA A 238 19.77 11.03 -20.41
CA ALA A 238 19.57 9.89 -19.51
C ALA A 238 19.34 8.63 -20.35
N ASP A 239 19.99 7.56 -19.96
CA ASP A 239 19.91 6.28 -20.68
C ASP A 239 18.46 5.78 -20.78
N GLU A 240 17.68 6.00 -19.70
CA GLU A 240 16.28 5.57 -19.60
C GLU A 240 15.33 6.32 -20.55
N THR A 241 15.74 7.46 -21.08
CA THR A 241 14.93 8.28 -21.99
C THR A 241 15.56 8.44 -23.37
N ALA A 242 16.77 7.91 -23.58
CA ALA A 242 17.50 8.07 -24.83
C ALA A 242 16.77 7.45 -26.02
N GLU A 243 16.17 6.29 -25.84
CA GLU A 243 15.40 5.57 -26.88
C GLU A 243 14.14 6.35 -27.30
N LEU A 244 13.53 7.09 -26.36
CA LEU A 244 12.36 7.92 -26.67
C LEU A 244 12.69 9.09 -27.61
N ALA A 245 13.94 9.54 -27.64
CA ALA A 245 14.36 10.66 -28.48
C ALA A 245 14.16 10.41 -29.98
N ASP A 246 14.24 9.15 -30.40
CA ASP A 246 14.04 8.75 -31.80
C ASP A 246 12.54 8.53 -32.15
N LEU A 247 11.69 8.39 -31.15
CA LEU A 247 10.25 8.12 -31.31
C LEU A 247 9.40 9.39 -31.27
N VAL A 248 9.88 10.46 -30.62
CA VAL A 248 9.13 11.70 -30.46
C VAL A 248 9.25 12.62 -31.70
N ASP A 249 8.22 13.40 -31.92
CA ASP A 249 8.24 14.47 -32.93
C ASP A 249 9.07 15.71 -32.48
N ALA A 250 9.04 16.74 -33.31
CA ALA A 250 9.73 18.04 -33.03
C ALA A 250 9.22 18.74 -31.74
N ASN A 251 8.06 18.37 -31.23
CA ASN A 251 7.47 18.88 -30.00
C ASN A 251 7.70 17.95 -28.82
N SER A 252 8.53 16.92 -28.96
CA SER A 252 8.75 15.86 -27.98
C SER A 252 7.46 15.12 -27.65
N SER A 253 6.60 14.88 -28.63
CA SER A 253 5.32 14.19 -28.46
C SER A 253 5.18 12.98 -29.39
N ILE A 254 4.36 12.01 -28.95
CA ILE A 254 3.98 10.82 -29.70
C ILE A 254 2.47 10.82 -29.81
N SER A 255 1.94 10.68 -31.05
CA SER A 255 0.51 10.48 -31.26
C SER A 255 0.17 9.00 -31.13
N THR A 256 -0.87 8.67 -30.36
CA THR A 256 -1.39 7.29 -30.28
C THR A 256 -2.15 6.86 -31.52
N GLY A 257 -2.58 7.82 -32.36
CA GLY A 257 -3.44 7.58 -33.51
C GLY A 257 -4.86 7.11 -33.17
N SER A 258 -5.17 6.93 -31.89
CA SER A 258 -6.47 6.44 -31.38
C SER A 258 -7.17 7.54 -30.60
N GLU A 259 -8.50 7.59 -30.68
CA GLU A 259 -9.32 8.59 -30.00
C GLU A 259 -9.28 8.43 -28.46
N GLY A 260 -9.29 9.56 -27.75
CA GLY A 260 -9.31 9.61 -26.29
C GLY A 260 -7.95 9.39 -25.64
N LEU A 261 -7.94 9.43 -24.29
CA LEU A 261 -6.76 9.14 -23.49
C LEU A 261 -6.43 7.65 -23.57
N ASP A 262 -5.15 7.35 -23.42
CA ASP A 262 -4.60 6.00 -23.25
C ASP A 262 -4.36 5.65 -21.77
N VAL A 263 -4.74 6.54 -20.85
CA VAL A 263 -4.67 6.37 -19.41
C VAL A 263 -6.05 6.46 -18.77
N PHE A 264 -6.32 5.54 -17.88
CA PHE A 264 -7.60 5.40 -17.19
C PHE A 264 -7.41 5.52 -15.68
N HIS A 265 -8.23 6.35 -15.06
CA HIS A 265 -8.20 6.56 -13.63
C HIS A 265 -9.04 5.50 -12.90
N TRP A 266 -8.39 4.70 -12.06
CA TRP A 266 -9.04 3.70 -11.22
C TRP A 266 -9.10 4.15 -9.78
N GLU A 267 -10.29 4.45 -9.28
CA GLU A 267 -10.57 4.76 -7.88
C GLU A 267 -10.86 3.48 -7.10
N ASN A 268 -10.13 3.23 -6.00
CA ASN A 268 -10.37 2.05 -5.16
C ASN A 268 -11.75 2.09 -4.51
N LEU A 269 -12.02 3.09 -3.70
CA LEU A 269 -13.31 3.32 -3.05
C LEU A 269 -13.76 4.77 -3.19
N THR A 270 -15.07 4.98 -3.34
CA THR A 270 -15.70 6.31 -3.38
C THR A 270 -16.79 6.42 -2.31
N PRO A 271 -17.12 7.63 -1.80
CA PRO A 271 -16.46 8.92 -2.06
C PRO A 271 -15.17 9.10 -1.25
N GLN A 272 -14.27 9.94 -1.74
CA GLN A 272 -13.11 10.42 -0.99
C GLN A 272 -13.57 11.29 0.20
N ARG A 273 -13.10 10.96 1.41
CA ARG A 273 -13.52 11.62 2.67
C ARG A 273 -12.48 12.64 3.14
N THR A 274 -11.22 12.24 3.17
CA THR A 274 -10.10 13.03 3.70
C THR A 274 -9.89 14.30 2.91
N TRP A 275 -9.96 14.24 1.58
CA TRP A 275 -9.77 15.40 0.69
C TRP A 275 -11.06 15.94 0.08
N ARG A 276 -12.21 15.72 0.72
CA ARG A 276 -13.52 16.16 0.22
C ARG A 276 -13.59 17.64 -0.15
N GLY A 277 -12.90 18.50 0.61
CA GLY A 277 -12.85 19.94 0.38
C GLY A 277 -11.76 20.40 -0.60
N HIS A 278 -10.87 19.50 -1.05
CA HIS A 278 -9.76 19.85 -1.92
C HIS A 278 -10.16 19.70 -3.39
N ALA A 279 -9.87 20.71 -4.22
CA ALA A 279 -10.32 20.75 -5.63
C ALA A 279 -9.85 19.54 -6.46
N LEU A 280 -8.61 19.10 -6.27
CA LEU A 280 -8.04 17.95 -6.94
C LEU A 280 -8.35 16.66 -6.17
N GLY A 281 -8.00 16.61 -4.88
CA GLY A 281 -8.07 15.39 -4.07
C GLY A 281 -9.47 14.80 -3.93
N ARG A 282 -10.54 15.62 -4.04
CA ARG A 282 -11.93 15.14 -4.01
C ARG A 282 -12.27 14.15 -5.14
N ASN A 283 -11.50 14.17 -6.23
CA ASN A 283 -11.70 13.31 -7.39
C ASN A 283 -10.85 12.04 -7.34
N LEU A 284 -10.04 11.87 -6.29
CA LEU A 284 -9.24 10.67 -6.08
C LEU A 284 -10.04 9.63 -5.31
N GLY A 285 -9.66 8.37 -5.44
CA GLY A 285 -10.24 7.30 -4.64
C GLY A 285 -9.72 7.30 -3.20
N ARG A 286 -10.36 6.52 -2.35
CA ARG A 286 -10.03 6.37 -0.94
C ARG A 286 -9.26 5.07 -0.70
N SER A 287 -8.15 5.17 0.05
CA SER A 287 -7.38 4.03 0.53
C SER A 287 -8.19 3.17 1.52
N ASP A 288 -7.89 1.88 1.55
CA ASP A 288 -8.38 0.98 2.60
C ASP A 288 -7.73 1.30 3.96
N LEU A 289 -6.57 1.93 3.93
CA LEU A 289 -5.82 2.36 5.12
C LEU A 289 -6.29 3.70 5.70
N ASP A 290 -7.14 4.46 4.96
CA ASP A 290 -7.61 5.79 5.36
C ASP A 290 -8.38 5.75 6.69
N GLY A 291 -7.75 6.31 7.73
CA GLY A 291 -8.28 6.37 9.10
C GLY A 291 -8.00 5.12 9.94
N LEU A 292 -7.20 4.17 9.45
CA LEU A 292 -6.75 3.00 10.22
C LEU A 292 -5.42 3.23 10.93
N GLU A 293 -4.66 4.23 10.55
CA GLU A 293 -3.30 4.48 11.01
C GLU A 293 -3.18 4.49 12.55
N PRO A 294 -4.09 5.14 13.31
CA PRO A 294 -4.01 5.09 14.76
C PRO A 294 -4.28 3.70 15.36
N LEU A 295 -5.08 2.87 14.67
CA LEU A 295 -5.36 1.50 15.12
C LEU A 295 -4.19 0.57 14.81
N LEU A 296 -3.56 0.74 13.65
CA LEU A 296 -2.34 0.02 13.28
C LEU A 296 -1.21 0.33 14.26
N ASP A 297 -1.03 1.62 14.60
CA ASP A 297 -0.05 2.05 15.59
C ASP A 297 -0.33 1.46 16.99
N ALA A 298 -1.59 1.47 17.42
CA ALA A 298 -1.98 0.88 18.72
C ALA A 298 -1.77 -0.64 18.74
N LEU A 299 -1.95 -1.33 17.62
CA LEU A 299 -1.69 -2.76 17.50
C LEU A 299 -0.20 -3.06 17.65
N ASP A 300 0.66 -2.33 16.97
CA ASP A 300 2.12 -2.44 17.08
C ASP A 300 2.58 -2.17 18.52
N GLU A 301 1.98 -1.21 19.20
CA GLU A 301 2.27 -0.91 20.60
C GLU A 301 1.84 -2.05 21.53
N ALA A 302 0.67 -2.66 21.28
CA ALA A 302 0.17 -3.79 22.06
C ALA A 302 1.11 -5.00 21.94
N TYR A 303 1.56 -5.34 20.72
CA TYR A 303 2.54 -6.41 20.51
C TYR A 303 3.91 -6.08 21.12
N THR A 304 4.36 -4.83 21.00
CA THR A 304 5.61 -4.37 21.63
C THR A 304 5.55 -4.51 23.15
N SER A 305 4.40 -4.15 23.75
CA SER A 305 4.17 -4.25 25.20
C SER A 305 4.12 -5.71 25.65
N LEU A 306 3.46 -6.60 24.90
CA LEU A 306 3.47 -8.05 25.15
C LEU A 306 4.90 -8.60 25.14
N MET A 307 5.67 -8.29 24.10
CA MET A 307 7.07 -8.75 23.99
C MET A 307 7.97 -8.17 25.09
N ARG A 308 7.67 -6.96 25.56
CA ARG A 308 8.35 -6.37 26.73
C ARG A 308 8.02 -7.13 28.01
N ASP A 309 6.73 -7.44 28.25
CA ASP A 309 6.32 -8.22 29.42
C ASP A 309 6.94 -9.63 29.40
N VAL A 310 7.00 -10.28 28.24
CA VAL A 310 7.70 -11.56 28.05
C VAL A 310 9.20 -11.44 28.40
N ARG A 311 9.86 -10.37 28.00
CA ARG A 311 11.27 -10.15 28.33
C ARG A 311 11.49 -9.85 29.81
N LEU A 312 10.59 -9.08 30.42
CA LEU A 312 10.64 -8.73 31.85
C LEU A 312 10.21 -9.90 32.73
N GLY A 313 9.35 -10.79 32.24
CA GLY A 313 8.90 -12.00 32.93
C GLY A 313 9.98 -13.09 33.04
N LYS A 314 11.16 -12.88 32.45
CA LYS A 314 12.33 -13.75 32.73
C LYS A 314 12.67 -13.66 34.20
N ALA A 315 12.82 -14.83 34.83
CA ALA A 315 13.20 -14.90 36.24
C ALA A 315 14.46 -14.05 36.52
N MET A 316 14.35 -13.10 37.45
CA MET A 316 15.47 -12.34 37.95
C MET A 316 15.88 -12.91 39.31
N LEU A 317 17.17 -13.17 39.45
CA LEU A 317 17.78 -13.50 40.74
C LEU A 317 18.23 -12.19 41.39
N VAL A 318 17.64 -11.83 42.52
CA VAL A 318 18.12 -10.76 43.35
C VAL A 318 19.22 -11.35 44.26
N VAL A 319 20.44 -10.99 43.98
CA VAL A 319 21.62 -11.46 44.73
C VAL A 319 22.25 -10.29 45.50
N PRO A 320 22.79 -10.53 46.70
CA PRO A 320 23.54 -9.51 47.42
C PRO A 320 24.74 -9.00 46.63
N GLU A 321 25.04 -7.71 46.75
CA GLU A 321 26.17 -7.05 46.06
C GLU A 321 27.51 -7.76 46.29
N SER A 322 27.68 -8.39 47.46
CA SER A 322 28.84 -9.19 47.80
C SER A 322 29.07 -10.43 46.93
N MET A 323 28.06 -10.87 46.17
CA MET A 323 28.15 -11.99 45.25
C MET A 323 28.47 -11.56 43.81
N LEU A 324 28.53 -10.27 43.56
CA LEU A 324 28.83 -9.74 42.24
C LEU A 324 30.32 -9.60 42.04
N THR A 325 30.84 -10.04 40.92
CA THR A 325 32.26 -9.88 40.56
C THR A 325 32.43 -8.47 39.98
N ASN A 326 33.22 -7.63 40.67
CA ASN A 326 33.53 -6.29 40.18
C ASN A 326 34.52 -6.33 39.02
N ASN A 327 34.09 -5.88 37.84
CA ASN A 327 34.88 -5.91 36.62
C ASN A 327 35.83 -4.72 36.42
N ALA A 328 36.24 -4.00 37.42
CA ALA A 328 37.06 -2.79 37.43
C ALA A 328 36.26 -1.47 37.65
N PRO A 329 36.90 -0.42 38.13
CA PRO A 329 36.23 0.86 38.39
C PRO A 329 35.59 1.44 37.14
N GLY A 330 34.30 1.70 37.17
CA GLY A 330 33.53 2.29 36.08
C GLY A 330 32.91 1.30 35.05
N ARG A 331 33.11 -0.03 35.18
CA ARG A 331 32.53 -1.04 34.26
C ARG A 331 31.34 -1.81 34.84
N GLY A 332 30.81 -1.45 35.97
CA GLY A 332 29.72 -2.15 36.65
C GLY A 332 30.12 -3.54 37.19
N ALA A 333 29.15 -4.22 37.82
CA ALA A 333 29.32 -5.57 38.34
C ALA A 333 28.55 -6.54 37.46
N THR A 334 29.10 -7.70 37.14
CA THR A 334 28.45 -8.76 36.38
C THR A 334 28.25 -9.98 37.26
N PHE A 335 27.13 -10.65 37.04
CA PHE A 335 26.87 -11.98 37.56
C PHE A 335 27.12 -13.00 36.45
N ASP A 336 27.91 -14.01 36.75
CA ASP A 336 28.24 -15.06 35.76
C ASP A 336 27.01 -15.97 35.57
N HIS A 337 26.45 -15.89 34.37
CA HIS A 337 25.31 -16.73 33.93
C HIS A 337 25.81 -18.12 33.51
N SER A 338 26.46 -18.86 34.39
CA SER A 338 26.60 -20.28 34.18
C SER A 338 25.27 -20.98 34.50
N GLU A 339 24.77 -21.78 33.58
CA GLU A 339 23.54 -22.58 33.75
C GLU A 339 23.66 -23.65 34.86
N ILE A 340 24.77 -23.70 35.57
CA ILE A 340 25.08 -24.62 36.64
C ILE A 340 25.30 -23.79 37.89
N TYR A 341 24.60 -24.14 38.99
CA TYR A 341 24.77 -23.52 40.33
C TYR A 341 26.26 -23.48 40.71
N SER A 342 26.86 -22.33 40.77
CA SER A 342 28.18 -22.18 41.33
C SER A 342 28.10 -22.36 42.86
N PRO A 343 28.82 -23.27 43.49
CA PRO A 343 28.81 -23.42 44.90
C PRO A 343 29.43 -22.15 45.56
N VAL A 344 28.60 -21.47 46.33
CA VAL A 344 29.06 -20.27 47.07
C VAL A 344 29.80 -20.76 48.30
N ASN A 345 31.11 -20.46 48.36
CA ASN A 345 31.92 -20.80 49.51
C ASN A 345 31.65 -19.76 50.62
N VAL A 346 30.72 -20.06 51.50
CA VAL A 346 30.42 -19.24 52.70
C VAL A 346 31.38 -19.59 53.80
N ALA A 347 32.19 -18.63 54.25
CA ALA A 347 33.10 -18.83 55.34
C ALA A 347 32.36 -19.30 56.61
N PRO A 348 32.80 -20.39 57.27
CA PRO A 348 32.15 -20.87 58.51
C PRO A 348 32.34 -19.81 59.63
N GLY A 349 31.25 -19.21 60.10
CA GLY A 349 31.28 -18.30 61.24
C GLY A 349 30.40 -17.06 61.14
N THR A 350 29.78 -16.80 60.01
CA THR A 350 28.90 -15.64 59.79
C THR A 350 27.41 -15.96 59.71
N VAL A 351 27.02 -17.15 60.16
CA VAL A 351 25.62 -17.59 60.12
C VAL A 351 25.00 -17.42 61.52
N ALA A 352 24.85 -16.21 61.95
CA ALA A 352 23.91 -15.84 62.99
C ALA A 352 23.17 -14.60 62.48
N ASP A 353 21.96 -14.76 62.00
CA ASP A 353 20.96 -13.78 61.61
C ASP A 353 21.05 -13.09 60.21
N ASN A 354 21.94 -13.48 59.32
CA ASN A 354 21.86 -12.96 57.96
C ASN A 354 21.47 -14.09 56.96
N ARG A 355 20.18 -14.34 56.84
CA ARG A 355 19.65 -15.25 55.79
C ARG A 355 20.12 -14.68 54.47
N MET A 356 20.99 -15.37 53.75
CA MET A 356 21.26 -15.12 52.34
C MET A 356 19.95 -15.36 51.57
N ASN A 357 19.15 -14.33 51.46
CA ASN A 357 17.95 -14.40 50.65
C ASN A 357 18.36 -14.19 49.21
N VAL A 358 18.57 -15.30 48.50
CA VAL A 358 18.43 -15.32 47.05
C VAL A 358 16.96 -15.33 46.77
N GLU A 359 16.40 -14.23 46.39
CA GLU A 359 14.99 -14.12 46.08
C GLU A 359 14.81 -14.22 44.58
N GLN A 360 14.08 -15.22 44.14
CA GLN A 360 13.66 -15.33 42.77
C GLN A 360 12.43 -14.45 42.59
N VAL A 361 12.59 -13.34 41.92
CA VAL A 361 11.47 -12.48 41.54
C VAL A 361 11.07 -12.83 40.12
N GLN A 362 9.87 -13.38 39.95
CA GLN A 362 9.27 -13.65 38.67
C GLN A 362 7.99 -12.84 38.56
N PHE A 363 7.93 -11.97 37.58
CA PHE A 363 6.71 -11.24 37.25
C PHE A 363 5.75 -12.14 36.48
N SER A 364 4.48 -12.14 36.88
CA SER A 364 3.43 -12.82 36.13
C SER A 364 3.16 -12.00 34.84
N ILE A 365 3.28 -12.66 33.69
CA ILE A 365 2.99 -12.06 32.40
C ILE A 365 1.47 -12.02 32.24
N ARG A 366 0.91 -10.87 31.89
CA ARG A 366 -0.53 -10.66 31.68
C ARG A 366 -0.93 -11.08 30.26
N ILE A 367 -0.76 -12.35 29.93
CA ILE A 367 -0.98 -12.88 28.58
C ILE A 367 -2.41 -12.66 28.13
N GLU A 368 -3.39 -13.02 28.97
CA GLU A 368 -4.82 -12.96 28.63
C GLU A 368 -5.28 -11.51 28.32
N GLU A 369 -4.83 -10.52 29.10
CA GLU A 369 -5.18 -9.12 28.85
C GLU A 369 -4.54 -8.58 27.58
N HIS A 370 -3.32 -9.00 27.26
CA HIS A 370 -2.65 -8.63 26.00
C HIS A 370 -3.37 -9.28 24.81
N GLU A 371 -3.69 -10.56 24.87
CA GLU A 371 -4.41 -11.29 23.82
C GLU A 371 -5.79 -10.67 23.55
N GLN A 372 -6.56 -10.37 24.61
CA GLN A 372 -7.87 -9.71 24.46
C GLN A 372 -7.74 -8.32 23.83
N THR A 373 -6.73 -7.55 24.21
CA THR A 373 -6.49 -6.21 23.64
C THR A 373 -6.09 -6.30 22.16
N ILE A 374 -5.17 -7.20 21.82
CA ILE A 374 -4.74 -7.46 20.45
C ILE A 374 -5.93 -7.92 19.59
N ALA A 375 -6.72 -8.89 20.09
CA ALA A 375 -7.90 -9.36 19.38
C ALA A 375 -8.94 -8.25 19.15
N ALA A 376 -9.18 -7.38 20.14
CA ALA A 376 -10.10 -6.27 20.01
C ALA A 376 -9.62 -5.22 18.98
N LEU A 377 -8.32 -4.91 18.97
CA LEU A 377 -7.72 -4.01 17.98
C LEU A 377 -7.78 -4.60 16.57
N TRP A 378 -7.43 -5.88 16.42
CA TRP A 378 -7.52 -6.62 15.17
C TRP A 378 -8.94 -6.58 14.57
N GLN A 379 -9.94 -6.92 15.38
CA GLN A 379 -11.34 -6.85 14.95
C GLN A 379 -11.78 -5.42 14.60
N ALA A 380 -11.29 -4.41 15.33
CA ALA A 380 -11.58 -3.01 15.02
C ALA A 380 -10.99 -2.59 13.67
N ILE A 381 -9.75 -3.00 13.37
CA ILE A 381 -9.06 -2.74 12.10
C ILE A 381 -9.84 -3.39 10.95
N ILE A 382 -10.06 -4.70 10.98
CA ILE A 382 -10.78 -5.44 9.93
C ILE A 382 -12.17 -4.84 9.70
N ARG A 383 -12.91 -4.58 10.78
CA ARG A 383 -14.25 -3.97 10.68
C ARG A 383 -14.21 -2.58 10.06
N SER A 384 -13.22 -1.75 10.39
CA SER A 384 -13.11 -0.39 9.86
C SER A 384 -12.67 -0.38 8.41
N ALA A 385 -11.79 -1.31 8.01
CA ALA A 385 -11.42 -1.55 6.62
C ALA A 385 -12.60 -2.06 5.77
N GLY A 386 -13.61 -2.67 6.40
CA GLY A 386 -14.80 -3.15 5.70
C GLY A 386 -14.78 -4.62 5.34
N TYR A 387 -13.90 -5.38 5.98
CA TYR A 387 -13.77 -6.82 5.78
C TYR A 387 -14.41 -7.63 6.92
N SER A 388 -14.56 -8.92 6.70
CA SER A 388 -14.96 -9.91 7.71
C SER A 388 -13.72 -10.64 8.24
N ALA A 389 -13.77 -11.08 9.49
CA ALA A 389 -12.66 -11.80 10.13
C ALA A 389 -12.34 -13.12 9.40
N GLN A 390 -13.32 -13.76 8.79
CA GLN A 390 -13.15 -15.00 8.04
C GLN A 390 -12.27 -14.84 6.80
N THR A 391 -12.28 -13.68 6.15
CA THR A 391 -11.40 -13.37 5.03
C THR A 391 -9.91 -13.49 5.40
N PHE A 392 -9.59 -13.37 6.70
CA PHE A 392 -8.23 -13.49 7.24
C PHE A 392 -7.99 -14.82 7.99
N GLY A 393 -8.88 -15.81 7.84
CA GLY A 393 -8.72 -17.11 8.45
C GLY A 393 -9.09 -17.17 9.94
N ASP A 394 -9.60 -16.08 10.52
CA ASP A 394 -10.10 -16.07 11.90
C ASP A 394 -11.46 -16.79 11.96
N ALA A 395 -11.41 -18.12 11.96
CA ALA A 395 -12.57 -18.92 12.32
C ALA A 395 -12.77 -18.79 13.84
N ASP A 396 -13.95 -18.34 14.28
CA ASP A 396 -14.34 -18.44 15.71
C ASP A 396 -14.05 -19.84 16.20
N GLY A 397 -13.02 -20.00 17.03
CA GLY A 397 -12.48 -21.28 17.50
C GLY A 397 -13.45 -22.16 18.32
N ASN A 398 -14.74 -21.90 18.28
CA ASN A 398 -15.75 -22.57 19.09
C ASN A 398 -16.88 -23.27 18.32
N THR A 399 -16.79 -23.41 17.00
CA THR A 399 -17.79 -24.18 16.24
C THR A 399 -17.20 -25.46 15.70
N GLY A 400 -17.14 -26.48 16.56
CA GLY A 400 -16.82 -27.88 16.21
C GLY A 400 -17.92 -28.58 15.40
N GLY A 401 -18.76 -27.84 14.66
CA GLY A 401 -19.81 -28.34 13.76
C GLY A 401 -19.53 -27.98 12.31
N ALA A 402 -19.96 -28.84 11.38
CA ALA A 402 -19.95 -28.56 9.97
C ALA A 402 -20.76 -27.26 9.71
N GLN A 403 -20.09 -26.20 9.27
CA GLN A 403 -20.75 -24.95 8.92
C GLN A 403 -21.49 -25.11 7.58
N THR A 404 -22.71 -24.57 7.50
CA THR A 404 -23.46 -24.56 6.25
C THR A 404 -22.94 -23.45 5.34
N ALA A 405 -22.98 -23.64 4.04
CA ALA A 405 -22.59 -22.62 3.04
C ALA A 405 -23.30 -21.27 3.28
N THR A 406 -24.56 -21.31 3.70
CA THR A 406 -25.36 -20.11 4.05
C THR A 406 -24.79 -19.35 5.25
N GLU A 407 -24.27 -20.06 6.25
CA GLU A 407 -23.68 -19.44 7.44
C GLU A 407 -22.34 -18.79 7.10
N VAL A 408 -21.51 -19.46 6.29
CA VAL A 408 -20.25 -18.90 5.78
C VAL A 408 -20.53 -17.64 4.95
N ALA A 409 -21.46 -17.69 4.00
CA ALA A 409 -21.85 -16.54 3.19
C ALA A 409 -22.41 -15.37 4.03
N ALA A 410 -23.16 -15.66 5.10
CA ALA A 410 -23.67 -14.62 6.02
C ALA A 410 -22.54 -13.94 6.80
N ARG A 411 -21.50 -14.68 7.17
CA ARG A 411 -20.32 -14.14 7.86
C ARG A 411 -19.42 -13.35 6.92
N GLU A 412 -19.28 -13.79 5.68
CA GLU A 412 -18.47 -13.10 4.64
C GLU A 412 -19.18 -11.91 3.99
N ARG A 413 -20.46 -11.73 4.27
CA ARG A 413 -21.29 -10.69 3.62
C ARG A 413 -20.64 -9.30 3.62
N ARG A 414 -19.83 -8.96 4.63
CA ARG A 414 -19.19 -7.66 4.71
C ARG A 414 -18.08 -7.51 3.67
N SER A 415 -17.23 -8.52 3.52
CA SER A 415 -16.20 -8.56 2.47
C SER A 415 -16.82 -8.52 1.07
N GLY A 416 -17.89 -9.30 0.83
CA GLY A 416 -18.63 -9.27 -0.43
C GLY A 416 -19.25 -7.90 -0.75
N LEU A 417 -19.74 -7.15 0.27
CA LEU A 417 -20.20 -5.76 0.06
C LEU A 417 -19.04 -4.82 -0.30
N THR A 418 -17.87 -5.02 0.28
CA THR A 418 -16.68 -4.23 -0.06
C THR A 418 -16.20 -4.56 -1.46
N GLN A 419 -16.11 -5.84 -1.82
CA GLN A 419 -15.85 -6.31 -3.18
C GLN A 419 -16.82 -5.68 -4.20
N SER A 420 -18.13 -5.76 -3.95
CA SER A 420 -19.16 -5.18 -4.83
C SER A 420 -19.02 -3.65 -5.00
N ARG A 421 -18.55 -2.93 -3.97
CA ARG A 421 -18.28 -1.49 -4.07
C ARG A 421 -17.08 -1.21 -4.95
N LYS A 422 -16.01 -1.98 -4.81
CA LYS A 422 -14.79 -1.86 -5.61
C LYS A 422 -15.04 -2.28 -7.05
N ALA A 423 -15.80 -3.36 -7.27
CA ALA A 423 -16.20 -3.80 -8.59
C ALA A 423 -16.94 -2.72 -9.38
N ARG A 424 -17.82 -1.94 -8.71
CA ARG A 424 -18.55 -0.83 -9.38
C ARG A 424 -17.63 0.31 -9.85
N THR A 425 -16.47 0.50 -9.25
CA THR A 425 -15.50 1.51 -9.69
C THR A 425 -14.62 0.98 -10.79
N VAL A 426 -14.19 -0.28 -10.71
CA VAL A 426 -13.21 -0.86 -11.65
C VAL A 426 -13.85 -1.36 -12.95
N LEU A 427 -15.01 -2.01 -12.93
CA LEU A 427 -15.60 -2.61 -14.14
C LEU A 427 -15.78 -1.62 -15.31
N PRO A 428 -16.33 -0.41 -15.09
CA PRO A 428 -16.44 0.57 -16.18
C PRO A 428 -15.08 1.05 -16.70
N VAL A 429 -14.05 1.02 -15.86
CA VAL A 429 -12.68 1.37 -16.25
C VAL A 429 -12.08 0.25 -17.09
N LEU A 430 -12.28 -1.01 -16.70
CA LEU A 430 -11.78 -2.17 -17.45
C LEU A 430 -12.41 -2.25 -18.86
N GLU A 431 -13.70 -1.97 -19.00
CA GLU A 431 -14.34 -1.92 -20.32
C GLU A 431 -13.68 -0.87 -21.23
N GLN A 432 -13.35 0.31 -20.69
CA GLN A 432 -12.65 1.36 -21.42
C GLN A 432 -11.20 0.95 -21.75
N VAL A 433 -10.49 0.32 -20.82
CA VAL A 433 -9.12 -0.19 -21.02
C VAL A 433 -9.09 -1.23 -22.14
N VAL A 434 -9.98 -2.22 -22.07
CA VAL A 434 -10.02 -3.30 -23.09
C VAL A 434 -10.38 -2.74 -24.47
N ARG A 435 -11.32 -1.79 -24.53
CA ARG A 435 -11.64 -1.10 -25.79
C ARG A 435 -10.43 -0.36 -26.34
N LYS A 436 -9.71 0.37 -25.48
CA LYS A 436 -8.50 1.10 -25.89
C LYS A 436 -7.39 0.16 -26.36
N LEU A 437 -7.25 -1.01 -25.72
CA LEU A 437 -6.31 -2.03 -26.18
C LEU A 437 -6.64 -2.48 -27.62
N LEU A 438 -7.91 -2.76 -27.91
CA LEU A 438 -8.36 -3.12 -29.27
C LEU A 438 -8.15 -1.97 -30.26
N ASP A 439 -8.51 -0.74 -29.89
CA ASP A 439 -8.34 0.43 -30.75
C ASP A 439 -6.87 0.67 -31.12
N MET A 440 -5.97 0.59 -30.13
CA MET A 440 -4.54 0.76 -30.34
C MET A 440 -3.94 -0.40 -31.14
N ASP A 441 -4.41 -1.62 -30.91
CA ASP A 441 -4.00 -2.79 -31.68
C ASP A 441 -4.39 -2.68 -33.16
N ALA A 442 -5.58 -2.19 -33.44
CA ALA A 442 -6.05 -1.94 -34.81
C ALA A 442 -5.21 -0.85 -35.52
N VAL A 443 -4.90 0.25 -34.82
CA VAL A 443 -4.23 1.42 -35.40
C VAL A 443 -2.72 1.19 -35.53
N ILE A 444 -2.05 0.72 -34.48
CA ILE A 444 -0.58 0.63 -34.42
C ILE A 444 -0.08 -0.65 -35.07
N PHE A 445 -0.74 -1.79 -34.77
CA PHE A 445 -0.31 -3.10 -35.26
C PHE A 445 -1.10 -3.57 -36.50
N SER A 446 -2.11 -2.82 -36.95
CA SER A 446 -2.93 -3.15 -38.12
C SER A 446 -3.50 -4.57 -38.07
N SER A 447 -3.93 -5.01 -36.91
CA SER A 447 -4.34 -6.39 -36.59
C SER A 447 -5.61 -6.82 -37.29
N GLY A 448 -6.39 -5.89 -37.90
CA GLY A 448 -7.65 -6.16 -38.57
C GLY A 448 -8.82 -6.50 -37.65
N VAL A 449 -8.71 -6.17 -36.36
CA VAL A 449 -9.79 -6.33 -35.39
C VAL A 449 -10.91 -5.32 -35.62
N ASP A 450 -12.15 -5.71 -35.35
CA ASP A 450 -13.31 -4.82 -35.39
C ASP A 450 -13.47 -4.16 -33.99
N THR A 451 -13.16 -2.87 -33.92
CA THR A 451 -13.25 -2.09 -32.69
C THR A 451 -14.66 -1.59 -32.36
N THR A 452 -15.63 -1.80 -33.26
CA THR A 452 -17.01 -1.33 -33.06
C THR A 452 -17.88 -2.30 -32.27
N VAL A 453 -17.41 -3.55 -32.10
CA VAL A 453 -18.15 -4.63 -31.44
C VAL A 453 -18.34 -4.29 -29.96
N PRO A 454 -19.56 -4.40 -29.43
CA PRO A 454 -19.78 -4.27 -28.00
C PRO A 454 -19.03 -5.35 -27.23
N LEU A 455 -18.48 -4.97 -26.08
CA LEU A 455 -17.79 -5.89 -25.16
C LEU A 455 -18.34 -5.76 -23.75
N THR A 456 -18.28 -6.84 -23.01
CA THR A 456 -18.67 -6.91 -21.60
C THR A 456 -17.53 -7.46 -20.79
N VAL A 457 -17.27 -6.83 -19.64
CA VAL A 457 -16.29 -7.29 -18.65
C VAL A 457 -17.02 -7.66 -17.38
N SER A 458 -16.79 -8.86 -16.88
CA SER A 458 -17.35 -9.33 -15.61
C SER A 458 -16.26 -9.89 -14.71
N LEU A 459 -16.44 -9.72 -13.40
CA LEU A 459 -15.61 -10.39 -12.40
C LEU A 459 -16.33 -11.68 -12.00
N GLN A 460 -15.59 -12.77 -11.97
CA GLN A 460 -16.13 -14.03 -11.46
C GLN A 460 -16.26 -13.91 -9.94
N ASP A 461 -17.45 -14.28 -9.42
CA ASP A 461 -17.60 -14.47 -7.98
C ASP A 461 -16.78 -15.70 -7.58
N GLY A 462 -15.70 -15.50 -6.80
CA GLY A 462 -14.84 -16.58 -6.32
C GLY A 462 -15.55 -17.58 -5.39
N VAL A 463 -16.75 -17.25 -4.94
CA VAL A 463 -17.69 -18.18 -4.29
C VAL A 463 -18.56 -18.79 -5.39
N LYS A 464 -18.06 -19.84 -6.05
CA LYS A 464 -18.93 -20.67 -6.89
C LYS A 464 -20.08 -21.17 -6.03
N GLU A 465 -21.29 -20.66 -6.27
CA GLU A 465 -22.51 -21.32 -5.78
C GLU A 465 -22.40 -22.77 -6.22
N ASP A 466 -22.38 -23.67 -5.23
CA ASP A 466 -22.28 -25.10 -5.49
C ASP A 466 -23.37 -25.46 -6.51
N ILE A 467 -22.96 -25.96 -7.69
CA ILE A 467 -23.87 -26.35 -8.79
C ILE A 467 -24.99 -27.24 -8.29
N GLN A 468 -24.75 -28.02 -7.22
CA GLN A 468 -25.76 -28.81 -6.54
C GLN A 468 -26.82 -27.94 -5.83
N THR A 469 -26.45 -26.79 -5.29
CA THR A 469 -27.38 -25.87 -4.61
C THR A 469 -28.26 -25.18 -5.63
N LEU A 470 -27.70 -24.75 -6.77
CA LEU A 470 -28.47 -24.21 -7.93
C LEU A 470 -29.41 -25.26 -8.51
N ALA A 471 -28.96 -26.51 -8.70
CA ALA A 471 -29.79 -27.60 -9.22
C ALA A 471 -30.94 -27.95 -8.27
N ASN A 472 -30.72 -27.91 -6.96
CA ASN A 472 -31.76 -28.16 -5.95
C ASN A 472 -32.77 -27.01 -5.87
N THR A 473 -32.34 -25.75 -6.07
CA THR A 473 -33.24 -24.59 -6.09
C THR A 473 -34.10 -24.57 -7.36
N ALA A 474 -33.56 -25.04 -8.49
CA ALA A 474 -34.30 -25.14 -9.75
C ALA A 474 -35.31 -26.33 -9.80
N GLN A 475 -35.22 -27.30 -8.84
CA GLN A 475 -36.15 -28.43 -8.72
C GLN A 475 -37.27 -28.19 -7.70
N MET A 476 -37.25 -27.08 -6.97
CA MET A 476 -38.33 -26.61 -6.08
C MET A 476 -39.21 -25.58 -6.81
#